data_a7c572cb0ae30439acf94a567a84ba07
#
_entry.id   a7c572cb0ae30439acf94a567a84ba07
#
_cell.length_a   1.000
_cell.length_b   1.000
_cell.length_c   1.000
_cell.angle_alpha   90.00
_cell.angle_beta   90.00
_cell.angle_gamma   90.00
#
_symmetry.space_group_name_H-M   'P 1'
#
loop_
_entity.id
_entity.type
_entity.pdbx_description
1 polymer ?
#
loop_
_entity_poly.entity_id
_entity_poly.type
_entity_poly.pdbx_seq_one_letter_code
_entity_poly.pdbx_strand_id
1 'polypeptide(L)'
;MFICKICDEEYDENMRYSRDSRYCKKCGEERTQYLSYRRDTLASLRSMPLEAKIIQTKFLINQAVRTFGEDHCYISYSGGKDSTVLSHITKQLYPNILHLFANTTNEYPETLKHIQWEIKENHTNIIIVYPIDSKGEMWNFKKVVEHYGYPMFSKRVSNAIRTYQHAKTPHTKQNSIDYIERNFKKYQKYMESPISDKCCDKLKKEPLRRKAKELGMECVILGILASESYQREKAWLEYGCNVFYKFKDNQCKPLSFWTDDDINEYIEKYNVKIPDLYNMDYTRNGCMFCGFGVHLEAPESNRYQKLKETHPKQYAYFIDNFGGMMLQFDIIV
;
A
#
# COMPACT_ATOMS: atom_id res chain seq x y z
N MET A 1 -4.49 31.09 -21.66
CA MET A 1 -5.34 29.98 -22.10
C MET A 1 -4.92 28.68 -21.41
N PHE A 2 -5.85 27.81 -21.08
CA PHE A 2 -5.58 26.49 -20.53
C PHE A 2 -6.65 25.49 -21.01
N ILE A 3 -6.29 24.21 -21.06
CA ILE A 3 -7.23 23.12 -21.38
C ILE A 3 -7.74 22.50 -20.06
N CYS A 4 -9.06 22.46 -19.90
CA CYS A 4 -9.70 21.85 -18.73
C CYS A 4 -9.50 20.32 -18.76
N LYS A 5 -9.02 19.75 -17.68
CA LYS A 5 -8.76 18.29 -17.59
C LYS A 5 -10.00 17.40 -17.46
N ILE A 6 -11.19 17.98 -17.43
CA ILE A 6 -12.44 17.20 -17.34
C ILE A 6 -13.20 17.25 -18.65
N CYS A 7 -13.40 18.44 -19.25
CA CYS A 7 -14.14 18.57 -20.49
C CYS A 7 -13.25 18.71 -21.74
N ASP A 8 -11.94 18.76 -21.57
CA ASP A 8 -10.92 18.93 -22.63
C ASP A 8 -11.08 20.17 -23.49
N GLU A 9 -11.91 21.15 -23.06
CA GLU A 9 -12.10 22.42 -23.73
C GLU A 9 -11.05 23.45 -23.31
N GLU A 10 -10.73 24.38 -24.22
CA GLU A 10 -9.81 25.48 -23.97
C GLU A 10 -10.53 26.71 -23.39
N TYR A 11 -9.93 27.31 -22.35
CA TYR A 11 -10.49 28.46 -21.63
C TYR A 11 -9.43 29.52 -21.36
N ASP A 12 -9.88 30.76 -21.18
CA ASP A 12 -9.04 31.83 -20.63
C ASP A 12 -8.64 31.54 -19.17
N GLU A 13 -7.49 32.09 -18.77
CA GLU A 13 -6.96 31.88 -17.39
C GLU A 13 -7.93 32.34 -16.29
N ASN A 14 -8.75 33.38 -16.54
CA ASN A 14 -9.75 33.87 -15.59
C ASN A 14 -10.94 32.89 -15.40
N MET A 15 -11.08 31.91 -16.28
CA MET A 15 -12.08 30.84 -16.19
C MET A 15 -11.61 29.63 -15.40
N ARG A 16 -10.41 29.67 -14.83
CA ARG A 16 -9.95 28.63 -13.88
C ARG A 16 -10.78 28.61 -12.62
N TYR A 17 -11.04 27.41 -12.10
CA TYR A 17 -11.73 27.22 -10.82
C TYR A 17 -10.97 27.87 -9.64
N SER A 18 -9.65 27.74 -9.65
CA SER A 18 -8.73 28.46 -8.75
C SER A 18 -7.41 28.70 -9.47
N ARG A 19 -6.54 29.58 -8.93
CA ARG A 19 -5.26 29.99 -9.53
C ARG A 19 -4.43 28.81 -10.06
N ASP A 20 -4.35 27.70 -9.31
CA ASP A 20 -3.56 26.52 -9.65
C ASP A 20 -4.41 25.35 -10.16
N SER A 21 -5.70 25.60 -10.41
CA SER A 21 -6.63 24.56 -10.88
C SER A 21 -6.36 24.21 -12.34
N ARG A 22 -6.50 22.92 -12.67
CA ARG A 22 -6.52 22.40 -14.04
C ARG A 22 -7.94 22.23 -14.57
N TYR A 23 -8.93 22.84 -13.91
CA TYR A 23 -10.36 22.73 -14.23
C TYR A 23 -10.93 24.11 -14.50
N CYS A 24 -11.87 24.20 -15.44
CA CYS A 24 -12.70 25.39 -15.58
C CYS A 24 -13.64 25.53 -14.37
N LYS A 25 -14.23 26.71 -14.17
CA LYS A 25 -15.11 27.00 -13.02
C LYS A 25 -16.22 25.95 -12.89
N LYS A 26 -16.97 25.69 -13.94
CA LYS A 26 -18.05 24.69 -13.96
C LYS A 26 -17.58 23.31 -13.53
N CYS A 27 -16.58 22.76 -14.20
CA CYS A 27 -16.05 21.44 -13.87
C CYS A 27 -15.41 21.37 -12.47
N GLY A 28 -14.84 22.47 -12.00
CA GLY A 28 -14.29 22.58 -10.64
C GLY A 28 -15.38 22.57 -9.57
N GLU A 29 -16.49 23.28 -9.79
CA GLU A 29 -17.65 23.30 -8.90
C GLU A 29 -18.36 21.94 -8.85
N GLU A 30 -18.65 21.35 -10.01
CA GLU A 30 -19.24 20.00 -10.11
C GLU A 30 -18.38 18.96 -9.41
N ARG A 31 -17.04 19.01 -9.60
CA ARG A 31 -16.11 18.13 -8.89
C ARG A 31 -16.13 18.35 -7.37
N THR A 32 -16.22 19.58 -6.92
CA THR A 32 -16.27 19.91 -5.49
C THR A 32 -17.56 19.36 -4.86
N GLN A 33 -18.69 19.52 -5.51
CA GLN A 33 -19.98 18.94 -5.07
C GLN A 33 -19.93 17.41 -5.06
N TYR A 34 -19.39 16.79 -6.11
CA TYR A 34 -19.20 15.34 -6.18
C TYR A 34 -18.33 14.83 -5.02
N LEU A 35 -17.19 15.49 -4.75
CA LEU A 35 -16.31 15.08 -3.68
C LEU A 35 -16.92 15.29 -2.29
N SER A 36 -17.78 16.31 -2.11
CA SER A 36 -18.55 16.49 -0.88
C SER A 36 -19.53 15.34 -0.67
N TYR A 37 -20.36 15.05 -1.65
CA TYR A 37 -21.26 13.89 -1.63
C TYR A 37 -20.53 12.58 -1.33
N ARG A 38 -19.35 12.39 -1.92
CA ARG A 38 -18.52 11.19 -1.67
C ARG A 38 -17.99 11.13 -0.23
N ARG A 39 -17.66 12.27 0.39
CA ARG A 39 -17.26 12.32 1.81
C ARG A 39 -18.43 11.92 2.72
N ASP A 40 -19.62 12.46 2.47
CA ASP A 40 -20.82 12.12 3.24
C ASP A 40 -21.17 10.63 3.08
N THR A 41 -21.03 10.09 1.87
CA THR A 41 -21.19 8.65 1.59
C THR A 41 -20.19 7.81 2.40
N LEU A 42 -18.91 8.21 2.42
CA LEU A 42 -17.88 7.48 3.18
C LEU A 42 -18.14 7.55 4.68
N ALA A 43 -18.56 8.71 5.19
CA ALA A 43 -18.92 8.90 6.58
C ALA A 43 -20.11 7.99 6.96
N SER A 44 -21.13 7.93 6.12
CA SER A 44 -22.29 7.04 6.32
C SER A 44 -21.90 5.56 6.32
N LEU A 45 -21.04 5.14 5.39
CA LEU A 45 -20.53 3.77 5.36
C LEU A 45 -19.68 3.43 6.60
N ARG A 46 -18.87 4.37 7.07
CA ARG A 46 -18.05 4.20 8.29
C ARG A 46 -18.89 4.12 9.57
N SER A 47 -20.04 4.77 9.60
CA SER A 47 -20.97 4.75 10.76
C SER A 47 -21.88 3.52 10.81
N MET A 48 -21.88 2.67 9.80
CA MET A 48 -22.66 1.43 9.80
C MET A 48 -22.21 0.48 10.93
N PRO A 49 -23.11 -0.30 11.53
CA PRO A 49 -22.73 -1.38 12.43
C PRO A 49 -21.95 -2.47 11.66
N LEU A 50 -21.12 -3.23 12.37
CA LEU A 50 -20.23 -4.23 11.79
C LEU A 50 -20.94 -5.22 10.87
N GLU A 51 -22.12 -5.70 11.26
CA GLU A 51 -22.91 -6.64 10.45
C GLU A 51 -23.29 -6.05 9.09
N ALA A 52 -23.72 -4.80 9.06
CA ALA A 52 -24.04 -4.13 7.80
C ALA A 52 -22.81 -3.93 6.93
N LYS A 53 -21.66 -3.64 7.53
CA LYS A 53 -20.37 -3.56 6.82
C LYS A 53 -19.97 -4.91 6.24
N ILE A 54 -20.18 -6.01 6.95
CA ILE A 54 -19.91 -7.37 6.46
C ILE A 54 -20.79 -7.67 5.25
N ILE A 55 -22.08 -7.36 5.31
CA ILE A 55 -23.03 -7.56 4.19
C ILE A 55 -22.57 -6.75 2.97
N GLN A 56 -22.24 -5.47 3.17
CA GLN A 56 -21.76 -4.60 2.09
C GLN A 56 -20.42 -5.09 1.51
N THR A 57 -19.52 -5.58 2.35
CA THR A 57 -18.25 -6.19 1.92
C THR A 57 -18.49 -7.41 1.04
N LYS A 58 -19.36 -8.32 1.47
CA LYS A 58 -19.76 -9.51 0.69
C LYS A 58 -20.41 -9.13 -0.65
N PHE A 59 -21.25 -8.09 -0.66
CA PHE A 59 -21.84 -7.57 -1.90
C PHE A 59 -20.78 -7.08 -2.90
N LEU A 60 -19.79 -6.33 -2.44
CA LEU A 60 -18.70 -5.82 -3.28
C LEU A 60 -17.81 -6.95 -3.84
N ILE A 61 -17.52 -7.97 -3.03
CA ILE A 61 -16.79 -9.16 -3.45
C ILE A 61 -17.59 -9.93 -4.52
N ASN A 62 -18.89 -10.18 -4.26
CA ASN A 62 -19.77 -10.84 -5.22
C ASN A 62 -19.84 -10.07 -6.54
N GLN A 63 -19.87 -8.74 -6.51
CA GLN A 63 -19.85 -7.92 -7.71
C GLN A 63 -18.57 -8.15 -8.54
N ALA A 64 -17.40 -8.21 -7.89
CA ALA A 64 -16.13 -8.48 -8.56
C ALA A 64 -16.13 -9.90 -9.18
N VAL A 65 -16.47 -10.91 -8.39
CA VAL A 65 -16.46 -12.30 -8.85
C VAL A 65 -17.49 -12.56 -9.96
N ARG A 66 -18.68 -11.96 -9.89
CA ARG A 66 -19.67 -12.06 -10.98
C ARG A 66 -19.22 -11.36 -12.27
N THR A 67 -18.40 -10.32 -12.16
CA THR A 67 -17.89 -9.57 -13.33
C THR A 67 -16.78 -10.33 -14.05
N PHE A 68 -15.86 -10.94 -13.29
CA PHE A 68 -14.63 -11.52 -13.86
C PHE A 68 -14.58 -13.06 -13.79
N GLY A 69 -15.36 -13.69 -12.95
CA GLY A 69 -15.27 -15.11 -12.61
C GLY A 69 -14.38 -15.36 -11.39
N GLU A 70 -14.68 -16.42 -10.61
CA GLU A 70 -13.88 -16.80 -9.44
C GLU A 70 -12.43 -17.12 -9.83
N ASP A 71 -12.25 -17.87 -10.91
CA ASP A 71 -10.94 -18.31 -11.42
C ASP A 71 -10.08 -17.15 -11.97
N HIS A 72 -10.66 -15.97 -12.16
CA HIS A 72 -9.97 -14.75 -12.62
C HIS A 72 -9.84 -13.69 -11.53
N CYS A 73 -10.30 -13.96 -10.32
CA CYS A 73 -10.14 -13.09 -9.15
C CYS A 73 -9.12 -13.66 -8.17
N TYR A 74 -8.33 -12.80 -7.56
CA TYR A 74 -7.41 -13.23 -6.50
C TYR A 74 -7.32 -12.20 -5.38
N ILE A 75 -7.03 -12.67 -4.16
CA ILE A 75 -6.72 -11.82 -3.02
C ILE A 75 -5.21 -11.54 -3.01
N SER A 76 -4.81 -10.25 -3.01
CA SER A 76 -3.44 -9.88 -2.70
C SER A 76 -3.25 -9.96 -1.18
N TYR A 77 -2.72 -11.07 -0.73
CA TYR A 77 -2.63 -11.45 0.67
C TYR A 77 -1.28 -11.01 1.25
N SER A 78 -1.30 -10.26 2.35
CA SER A 78 -0.07 -9.80 3.03
C SER A 78 0.23 -10.55 4.33
N GLY A 79 -0.69 -11.38 4.81
CA GLY A 79 -0.63 -12.02 6.12
C GLY A 79 -0.87 -11.05 7.28
N GLY A 80 -1.19 -9.78 7.04
CA GLY A 80 -1.57 -8.82 8.07
C GLY A 80 -3.06 -8.90 8.41
N LYS A 81 -3.48 -8.32 9.54
CA LYS A 81 -4.85 -8.40 10.08
C LYS A 81 -5.94 -8.08 9.04
N ASP A 82 -5.78 -6.99 8.27
CA ASP A 82 -6.79 -6.55 7.30
C ASP A 82 -6.95 -7.54 6.15
N SER A 83 -5.84 -8.05 5.61
CA SER A 83 -5.89 -9.07 4.56
C SER A 83 -6.39 -10.42 5.07
N THR A 84 -6.19 -10.73 6.36
CA THR A 84 -6.69 -11.94 6.98
C THR A 84 -8.20 -11.84 7.21
N VAL A 85 -8.72 -10.70 7.68
CA VAL A 85 -10.16 -10.44 7.76
C VAL A 85 -10.81 -10.51 6.37
N LEU A 86 -10.19 -9.89 5.35
CA LEU A 86 -10.67 -9.99 3.97
C LEU A 86 -10.74 -11.45 3.50
N SER A 87 -9.67 -12.21 3.71
CA SER A 87 -9.60 -13.64 3.37
C SER A 87 -10.73 -14.41 4.06
N HIS A 88 -10.91 -14.23 5.36
CA HIS A 88 -11.92 -14.91 6.15
C HIS A 88 -13.34 -14.60 5.65
N ILE A 89 -13.67 -13.35 5.32
CA ILE A 89 -14.97 -12.98 4.75
C ILE A 89 -15.15 -13.57 3.35
N THR A 90 -14.10 -13.50 2.52
CA THR A 90 -14.19 -13.98 1.12
C THR A 90 -14.35 -15.48 1.05
N LYS A 91 -13.64 -16.24 1.88
CA LYS A 91 -13.72 -17.72 1.94
C LYS A 91 -15.11 -18.23 2.36
N GLN A 92 -15.91 -17.43 3.07
CA GLN A 92 -17.31 -17.78 3.37
C GLN A 92 -18.18 -17.82 2.11
N LEU A 93 -17.79 -17.11 1.04
CA LEU A 93 -18.50 -17.06 -0.24
C LEU A 93 -17.81 -17.93 -1.31
N TYR A 94 -16.49 -17.89 -1.32
CA TYR A 94 -15.61 -18.50 -2.32
C TYR A 94 -14.45 -19.22 -1.61
N PRO A 95 -14.67 -20.46 -1.11
CA PRO A 95 -13.70 -21.18 -0.28
C PRO A 95 -12.36 -21.42 -0.98
N ASN A 96 -12.35 -21.54 -2.30
CA ASN A 96 -11.18 -21.90 -3.10
C ASN A 96 -10.51 -20.69 -3.77
N ILE A 97 -10.98 -19.46 -3.51
CA ILE A 97 -10.41 -18.27 -4.15
C ILE A 97 -8.90 -18.21 -3.97
N LEU A 98 -8.20 -17.86 -5.05
CA LEU A 98 -6.75 -17.79 -5.04
C LEU A 98 -6.24 -16.61 -4.19
N HIS A 99 -5.20 -16.86 -3.41
CA HIS A 99 -4.42 -15.83 -2.69
C HIS A 99 -3.01 -15.79 -3.26
N LEU A 100 -2.49 -14.59 -3.51
CA LEU A 100 -1.09 -14.38 -3.87
C LEU A 100 -0.39 -13.65 -2.72
N PHE A 101 0.62 -14.29 -2.14
CA PHE A 101 1.48 -13.73 -1.09
C PHE A 101 2.87 -13.44 -1.65
N ALA A 102 3.31 -12.18 -1.62
CA ALA A 102 4.68 -11.82 -2.00
C ALA A 102 5.62 -12.02 -0.81
N ASN A 103 6.47 -13.03 -0.87
CA ASN A 103 7.58 -13.19 0.08
C ASN A 103 8.73 -12.29 -0.34
N THR A 104 8.87 -11.14 0.32
CA THR A 104 9.91 -10.15 0.02
C THR A 104 11.27 -10.49 0.62
N THR A 105 11.37 -11.61 1.35
CA THR A 105 12.54 -11.98 2.18
C THR A 105 12.82 -11.03 3.35
N ASN A 106 11.85 -10.17 3.68
CA ASN A 106 11.95 -9.15 4.74
C ASN A 106 10.67 -9.11 5.61
N GLU A 107 9.92 -10.22 5.63
CA GLU A 107 8.77 -10.44 6.51
C GLU A 107 9.24 -10.87 7.90
N TYR A 108 8.43 -10.52 8.91
CA TYR A 108 8.60 -11.07 10.26
C TYR A 108 8.39 -12.59 10.26
N PRO A 109 9.14 -13.34 11.09
CA PRO A 109 8.98 -14.79 11.23
C PRO A 109 7.55 -15.21 11.56
N GLU A 110 6.83 -14.44 12.38
CA GLU A 110 5.44 -14.68 12.78
C GLU A 110 4.50 -14.59 11.59
N THR A 111 4.76 -13.65 10.67
CA THR A 111 4.00 -13.55 9.41
C THR A 111 4.19 -14.81 8.57
N LEU A 112 5.42 -15.27 8.40
CA LEU A 112 5.71 -16.49 7.62
C LEU A 112 5.09 -17.73 8.27
N LYS A 113 5.13 -17.84 9.60
CA LYS A 113 4.46 -18.92 10.36
C LYS A 113 2.95 -18.88 10.13
N HIS A 114 2.34 -17.69 10.16
CA HIS A 114 0.91 -17.51 9.89
C HIS A 114 0.55 -17.93 8.45
N ILE A 115 1.34 -17.54 7.45
CA ILE A 115 1.13 -17.99 6.05
C ILE A 115 1.20 -19.53 5.95
N GLN A 116 2.17 -20.16 6.62
CA GLN A 116 2.27 -21.62 6.64
C GLN A 116 1.08 -22.28 7.31
N TRP A 117 0.58 -21.71 8.41
CA TRP A 117 -0.63 -22.16 9.09
C TRP A 117 -1.86 -22.02 8.18
N GLU A 118 -2.03 -20.89 7.52
CA GLU A 118 -3.12 -20.67 6.56
C GLU A 118 -3.14 -21.74 5.45
N ILE A 119 -1.98 -22.13 4.94
CA ILE A 119 -1.87 -23.16 3.90
C ILE A 119 -2.18 -24.55 4.47
N LYS A 120 -1.58 -24.91 5.60
CA LYS A 120 -1.60 -26.31 6.10
C LYS A 120 -2.84 -26.63 6.90
N GLU A 121 -3.21 -25.75 7.83
CA GLU A 121 -4.27 -26.00 8.80
C GLU A 121 -5.62 -25.36 8.37
N ASN A 122 -5.56 -24.17 7.77
CA ASN A 122 -6.75 -23.47 7.32
C ASN A 122 -7.10 -23.75 5.84
N HIS A 123 -6.28 -24.58 5.17
CA HIS A 123 -6.44 -25.01 3.78
C HIS A 123 -6.69 -23.85 2.79
N THR A 124 -6.11 -22.69 3.07
CA THR A 124 -6.23 -21.52 2.22
C THR A 124 -5.42 -21.71 0.94
N ASN A 125 -6.02 -21.49 -0.21
CA ASN A 125 -5.36 -21.59 -1.52
C ASN A 125 -4.39 -20.42 -1.71
N ILE A 126 -3.14 -20.55 -1.25
CA ILE A 126 -2.12 -19.53 -1.31
C ILE A 126 -0.94 -19.95 -2.19
N ILE A 127 -0.61 -19.12 -3.17
CA ILE A 127 0.65 -19.22 -3.91
C ILE A 127 1.64 -18.20 -3.33
N ILE A 128 2.80 -18.70 -2.88
CA ILE A 128 3.90 -17.85 -2.43
C ILE A 128 4.69 -17.40 -3.65
N VAL A 129 4.77 -16.08 -3.85
CA VAL A 129 5.46 -15.46 -4.98
C VAL A 129 6.77 -14.84 -4.51
N TYR A 130 7.87 -15.27 -5.11
CA TYR A 130 9.20 -14.74 -4.82
C TYR A 130 9.60 -13.65 -5.82
N PRO A 131 10.38 -12.64 -5.41
CA PRO A 131 10.87 -11.58 -6.28
C PRO A 131 12.04 -12.06 -7.13
N ILE A 132 11.74 -12.68 -8.26
CA ILE A 132 12.73 -13.16 -9.24
C ILE A 132 12.81 -12.13 -10.37
N ASP A 133 14.00 -11.80 -10.83
CA ASP A 133 14.20 -10.89 -11.94
C ASP A 133 14.02 -11.58 -13.33
N SER A 134 14.27 -10.82 -14.40
CA SER A 134 14.17 -11.32 -15.77
C SER A 134 15.25 -12.36 -16.14
N LYS A 135 16.29 -12.48 -15.33
CA LYS A 135 17.39 -13.47 -15.50
C LYS A 135 17.18 -14.72 -14.67
N GLY A 136 16.10 -14.79 -13.88
CA GLY A 136 15.82 -15.89 -12.94
C GLY A 136 16.52 -15.74 -11.58
N GLU A 137 17.18 -14.62 -11.31
CA GLU A 137 17.84 -14.38 -10.03
C GLU A 137 16.86 -13.87 -8.98
N MET A 138 16.98 -14.41 -7.76
CA MET A 138 16.19 -13.94 -6.62
C MET A 138 16.71 -12.60 -6.11
N TRP A 139 15.80 -11.64 -6.04
CA TRP A 139 16.01 -10.39 -5.31
C TRP A 139 15.68 -10.57 -3.83
N ASN A 140 16.42 -9.86 -2.98
CA ASN A 140 16.12 -9.70 -1.57
C ASN A 140 16.25 -8.24 -1.16
N PHE A 141 15.88 -7.91 0.08
CA PHE A 141 15.90 -6.54 0.55
C PHE A 141 17.29 -5.90 0.42
N LYS A 142 18.36 -6.62 0.79
CA LYS A 142 19.75 -6.13 0.71
C LYS A 142 20.14 -5.79 -0.73
N LYS A 143 19.94 -6.71 -1.67
CA LYS A 143 20.23 -6.47 -3.11
C LYS A 143 19.46 -5.24 -3.65
N VAL A 144 18.19 -5.06 -3.24
CA VAL A 144 17.40 -3.89 -3.68
C VAL A 144 17.95 -2.60 -3.11
N VAL A 145 18.35 -2.59 -1.83
CA VAL A 145 18.96 -1.41 -1.20
C VAL A 145 20.28 -1.05 -1.85
N GLU A 146 21.14 -2.03 -2.09
CA GLU A 146 22.45 -1.84 -2.74
C GLU A 146 22.31 -1.30 -4.17
N HIS A 147 21.29 -1.75 -4.90
CA HIS A 147 21.12 -1.36 -6.31
C HIS A 147 20.32 -0.06 -6.50
N TYR A 148 19.28 0.18 -5.67
CA TYR A 148 18.35 1.29 -5.87
C TYR A 148 18.39 2.34 -4.76
N GLY A 149 18.93 2.03 -3.60
CA GLY A 149 18.88 2.87 -2.40
C GLY A 149 17.82 2.42 -1.39
N TYR A 150 17.93 2.97 -0.18
CA TYR A 150 17.13 2.59 0.98
C TYR A 150 15.72 3.22 0.94
N PRO A 151 14.64 2.47 1.31
CA PRO A 151 13.29 3.02 1.42
C PRO A 151 13.14 3.85 2.69
N MET A 152 13.31 5.19 2.61
CA MET A 152 13.40 6.09 3.76
C MET A 152 12.31 7.16 3.75
N PHE A 153 11.93 7.66 4.94
CA PHE A 153 10.95 8.72 5.20
C PHE A 153 9.53 8.36 4.72
N SER A 154 9.21 8.66 3.47
CA SER A 154 7.95 8.28 2.84
C SER A 154 8.16 7.90 1.37
N LYS A 155 7.22 7.15 0.78
CA LYS A 155 7.29 6.81 -0.65
C LYS A 155 7.37 8.06 -1.54
N ARG A 156 6.70 9.15 -1.17
CA ARG A 156 6.71 10.41 -1.94
C ARG A 156 8.07 11.09 -1.86
N VAL A 157 8.65 11.17 -0.67
CA VAL A 157 10.00 11.72 -0.47
C VAL A 157 11.04 10.88 -1.21
N SER A 158 11.04 9.57 -0.99
CA SER A 158 11.97 8.65 -1.65
C SER A 158 11.85 8.67 -3.17
N ASN A 159 10.62 8.76 -3.71
CA ASN A 159 10.40 8.90 -5.14
C ASN A 159 10.94 10.24 -5.68
N ALA A 160 10.71 11.34 -4.96
CA ALA A 160 11.18 12.66 -5.38
C ALA A 160 12.72 12.72 -5.41
N ILE A 161 13.39 12.21 -4.36
CA ILE A 161 14.86 12.13 -4.29
C ILE A 161 15.40 11.24 -5.41
N ARG A 162 14.87 10.05 -5.60
CA ARG A 162 15.27 9.16 -6.68
C ARG A 162 15.05 9.80 -8.06
N THR A 163 13.95 10.51 -8.28
CA THR A 163 13.68 11.19 -9.55
C THR A 163 14.71 12.29 -9.81
N TYR A 164 15.10 13.04 -8.78
CA TYR A 164 16.20 14.01 -8.86
C TYR A 164 17.53 13.34 -9.24
N GLN A 165 17.91 12.26 -8.54
CA GLN A 165 19.17 11.54 -8.77
C GLN A 165 19.30 10.93 -10.16
N HIS A 166 18.18 10.47 -10.72
CA HIS A 166 18.13 9.80 -12.04
C HIS A 166 17.56 10.69 -13.15
N ALA A 167 17.51 12.01 -12.93
CA ALA A 167 17.03 12.95 -13.94
C ALA A 167 17.98 12.99 -15.16
N LYS A 168 17.41 12.68 -16.33
CA LYS A 168 18.19 12.61 -17.58
C LYS A 168 18.43 13.98 -18.24
N THR A 169 17.64 14.99 -17.86
CA THR A 169 17.73 16.34 -18.43
C THR A 169 17.87 17.39 -17.33
N PRO A 170 18.57 18.52 -17.57
CA PRO A 170 18.65 19.63 -16.64
C PRO A 170 17.27 20.14 -16.20
N HIS A 171 16.30 20.20 -17.12
CA HIS A 171 14.94 20.62 -16.84
C HIS A 171 14.23 19.66 -15.84
N THR A 172 14.32 18.35 -16.04
CA THR A 172 13.75 17.35 -15.13
C THR A 172 14.43 17.45 -13.76
N LYS A 173 15.73 17.68 -13.72
CA LYS A 173 16.50 17.83 -12.49
C LYS A 173 16.03 19.07 -11.71
N GLN A 174 15.91 20.22 -12.38
CA GLN A 174 15.42 21.46 -11.77
C GLN A 174 13.99 21.32 -11.25
N ASN A 175 13.08 20.73 -12.02
CA ASN A 175 11.71 20.49 -11.57
C ASN A 175 11.65 19.60 -10.33
N SER A 176 12.57 18.64 -10.20
CA SER A 176 12.65 17.79 -9.01
C SER A 176 13.16 18.55 -7.80
N ILE A 177 14.13 19.47 -7.98
CA ILE A 177 14.61 20.37 -6.92
C ILE A 177 13.46 21.24 -6.44
N ASP A 178 12.79 21.96 -7.34
CA ASP A 178 11.68 22.86 -7.03
C ASP A 178 10.54 22.14 -6.32
N TYR A 179 10.26 20.88 -6.74
CA TYR A 179 9.27 20.05 -6.11
C TYR A 179 9.65 19.66 -4.67
N ILE A 180 10.92 19.29 -4.42
CA ILE A 180 11.44 18.95 -3.09
C ILE A 180 11.43 20.18 -2.20
N GLU A 181 11.89 21.33 -2.69
CA GLU A 181 11.88 22.58 -1.94
C GLU A 181 10.48 23.00 -1.48
N ARG A 182 9.50 22.92 -2.38
CA ARG A 182 8.12 23.31 -2.06
C ARG A 182 7.39 22.33 -1.14
N ASN A 183 7.65 21.03 -1.26
CA ASN A 183 6.84 20.02 -0.60
C ASN A 183 7.58 19.27 0.52
N PHE A 184 8.93 19.26 0.47
CA PHE A 184 9.77 18.39 1.28
C PHE A 184 11.06 19.06 1.74
N LYS A 185 11.04 20.37 1.96
CA LYS A 185 12.22 21.20 2.29
C LYS A 185 13.14 20.59 3.36
N LYS A 186 12.56 20.01 4.43
CA LYS A 186 13.32 19.38 5.52
C LYS A 186 14.16 18.18 5.09
N TYR A 187 13.84 17.57 3.93
CA TYR A 187 14.58 16.41 3.39
C TYR A 187 15.57 16.80 2.30
N GLN A 188 15.70 18.09 1.98
CA GLN A 188 16.63 18.57 0.96
C GLN A 188 18.08 18.17 1.24
N LYS A 189 18.49 18.14 2.51
CA LYS A 189 19.82 17.69 2.95
C LYS A 189 20.15 16.23 2.57
N TYR A 190 19.16 15.41 2.22
CA TYR A 190 19.35 14.01 1.83
C TYR A 190 19.26 13.75 0.33
N MET A 191 19.25 14.79 -0.51
CA MET A 191 19.07 14.64 -1.96
C MET A 191 20.16 13.79 -2.62
N GLU A 192 21.36 13.79 -2.07
CA GLU A 192 22.50 12.97 -2.56
C GLU A 192 22.61 11.61 -1.83
N SER A 193 21.77 11.35 -0.83
CA SER A 193 21.80 10.07 -0.13
C SER A 193 21.13 8.97 -0.94
N PRO A 194 21.57 7.70 -0.84
CA PRO A 194 21.01 6.58 -1.61
C PRO A 194 19.61 6.19 -1.10
N ILE A 195 18.61 7.00 -1.49
CA ILE A 195 17.21 6.83 -1.09
C ILE A 195 16.34 6.48 -2.30
N SER A 196 15.46 5.49 -2.16
CA SER A 196 14.58 5.04 -3.23
C SER A 196 13.26 4.45 -2.72
N ASP A 197 12.19 4.61 -3.51
CA ASP A 197 10.90 3.95 -3.31
C ASP A 197 10.77 2.59 -4.03
N LYS A 198 11.83 2.13 -4.73
CA LYS A 198 11.80 0.95 -5.60
C LYS A 198 11.63 -0.38 -4.88
N CYS A 199 11.94 -0.45 -3.59
CA CYS A 199 11.82 -1.67 -2.80
C CYS A 199 10.42 -2.33 -2.94
N CYS A 200 9.35 -1.57 -2.73
CA CYS A 200 7.99 -2.12 -2.86
C CYS A 200 7.64 -2.55 -4.29
N ASP A 201 8.18 -1.88 -5.30
CA ASP A 201 7.94 -2.26 -6.69
C ASP A 201 8.63 -3.57 -6.99
N LYS A 202 9.93 -3.70 -6.66
CA LYS A 202 10.77 -4.86 -6.98
C LYS A 202 10.42 -6.12 -6.18
N LEU A 203 10.11 -5.96 -4.89
CA LEU A 203 9.88 -7.10 -4.01
C LEU A 203 8.41 -7.53 -3.89
N LYS A 204 7.45 -6.63 -4.18
CA LYS A 204 6.01 -6.92 -4.03
C LYS A 204 5.23 -6.78 -5.32
N LYS A 205 5.15 -5.57 -5.89
CA LYS A 205 4.21 -5.27 -6.94
C LYS A 205 4.55 -5.94 -8.28
N GLU A 206 5.79 -5.86 -8.73
CA GLU A 206 6.23 -6.48 -9.99
C GLU A 206 6.08 -8.02 -9.96
N PRO A 207 6.56 -8.72 -8.90
CA PRO A 207 6.38 -10.17 -8.78
C PRO A 207 4.91 -10.59 -8.79
N LEU A 208 4.06 -9.93 -7.97
CA LEU A 208 2.63 -10.24 -7.91
C LEU A 208 1.92 -10.02 -9.26
N ARG A 209 2.19 -8.89 -9.94
CA ARG A 209 1.61 -8.60 -11.25
C ARG A 209 2.04 -9.62 -12.30
N ARG A 210 3.32 -10.01 -12.30
CA ARG A 210 3.82 -11.03 -13.22
C ARG A 210 3.13 -12.36 -12.98
N LYS A 211 3.02 -12.80 -11.71
CA LYS A 211 2.34 -14.04 -11.36
C LYS A 211 0.86 -14.00 -11.65
N ALA A 212 0.19 -12.91 -11.34
CA ALA A 212 -1.22 -12.72 -11.68
C ALA A 212 -1.47 -12.81 -13.19
N LYS A 213 -0.59 -12.15 -13.99
CA LYS A 213 -0.68 -12.23 -15.46
C LYS A 213 -0.42 -13.65 -15.99
N GLU A 214 0.57 -14.35 -15.44
CA GLU A 214 0.88 -15.75 -15.78
C GLU A 214 -0.31 -16.68 -15.55
N LEU A 215 -1.07 -16.42 -14.48
CA LEU A 215 -2.26 -17.19 -14.09
C LEU A 215 -3.56 -16.70 -14.74
N GLY A 216 -3.52 -15.71 -15.62
CA GLY A 216 -4.72 -15.16 -16.26
C GLY A 216 -5.66 -14.39 -15.34
N MET A 217 -5.15 -13.88 -14.21
CA MET A 217 -5.96 -13.13 -13.25
C MET A 217 -6.32 -11.73 -13.79
N GLU A 218 -7.60 -11.37 -13.69
CA GLU A 218 -8.15 -10.12 -14.19
C GLU A 218 -8.49 -9.11 -13.11
N CYS A 219 -8.84 -9.55 -11.90
CA CYS A 219 -9.24 -8.68 -10.81
C CYS A 219 -8.50 -9.00 -9.51
N VAL A 220 -7.92 -7.98 -8.89
CA VAL A 220 -7.30 -8.09 -7.56
C VAL A 220 -8.24 -7.60 -6.46
N ILE A 221 -8.42 -8.40 -5.42
CA ILE A 221 -9.15 -8.05 -4.21
C ILE A 221 -8.16 -7.65 -3.12
N LEU A 222 -8.33 -6.46 -2.54
CA LEU A 222 -7.35 -5.80 -1.68
C LEU A 222 -7.96 -5.47 -0.30
N GLY A 223 -7.31 -5.91 0.77
CA GLY A 223 -7.60 -5.49 2.14
C GLY A 223 -6.98 -4.12 2.43
N ILE A 224 -7.59 -3.05 1.91
CA ILE A 224 -7.10 -1.68 2.05
C ILE A 224 -8.18 -0.86 2.76
N LEU A 225 -7.79 -0.15 3.83
CA LEU A 225 -8.64 0.82 4.52
C LEU A 225 -8.36 2.23 4.00
N ALA A 226 -9.40 3.01 3.72
CA ALA A 226 -9.24 4.42 3.33
C ALA A 226 -8.73 5.28 4.51
N SER A 227 -8.99 4.86 5.75
CA SER A 227 -8.54 5.51 6.98
C SER A 227 -7.02 5.50 7.19
N GLU A 228 -6.28 4.55 6.58
CA GLU A 228 -4.83 4.40 6.82
C GLU A 228 -4.00 5.57 6.27
N SER A 229 -4.48 6.32 5.29
CA SER A 229 -3.76 7.49 4.79
C SER A 229 -4.63 8.41 3.93
N TYR A 230 -4.29 9.70 3.94
CA TYR A 230 -4.92 10.71 3.06
C TYR A 230 -4.96 10.29 1.58
N GLN A 231 -3.91 9.63 1.06
CA GLN A 231 -3.87 9.20 -0.34
C GLN A 231 -4.88 8.08 -0.63
N ARG A 232 -5.10 7.17 0.33
CA ARG A 232 -6.10 6.10 0.18
C ARG A 232 -7.52 6.64 0.29
N GLU A 233 -7.76 7.57 1.19
CA GLU A 233 -9.05 8.26 1.29
C GLU A 233 -9.35 9.04 0.02
N LYS A 234 -8.39 9.83 -0.47
CA LYS A 234 -8.52 10.54 -1.74
C LYS A 234 -8.85 9.61 -2.91
N ALA A 235 -8.16 8.47 -3.00
CA ALA A 235 -8.44 7.47 -4.03
C ALA A 235 -9.84 6.87 -3.88
N TRP A 236 -10.32 6.66 -2.66
CA TRP A 236 -11.69 6.21 -2.42
C TRP A 236 -12.72 7.26 -2.83
N LEU A 237 -12.51 8.52 -2.50
CA LEU A 237 -13.40 9.62 -2.90
C LEU A 237 -13.53 9.73 -4.43
N GLU A 238 -12.45 9.47 -5.16
CA GLU A 238 -12.46 9.51 -6.63
C GLU A 238 -13.06 8.27 -7.29
N TYR A 239 -12.78 7.08 -6.75
CA TYR A 239 -13.04 5.82 -7.46
C TYR A 239 -13.94 4.84 -6.72
N GLY A 240 -14.14 4.99 -5.42
CA GLY A 240 -14.92 4.07 -4.59
C GLY A 240 -14.19 2.75 -4.28
N CYS A 241 -14.99 1.73 -3.95
CA CYS A 241 -14.49 0.41 -3.57
C CYS A 241 -14.06 -0.42 -4.79
N ASN A 242 -14.94 -0.53 -5.78
CA ASN A 242 -14.70 -1.31 -6.99
C ASN A 242 -14.32 -0.40 -8.15
N VAL A 243 -13.18 -0.70 -8.78
CA VAL A 243 -12.63 0.08 -9.90
C VAL A 243 -12.34 -0.89 -11.05
N PHE A 244 -13.31 -1.02 -11.94
CA PHE A 244 -13.25 -1.93 -13.08
C PHE A 244 -13.12 -1.15 -14.39
N TYR A 245 -12.33 -1.67 -15.32
CA TYR A 245 -12.12 -1.13 -16.68
C TYR A 245 -11.61 0.32 -16.77
N LYS A 246 -11.12 0.88 -15.66
CA LYS A 246 -10.62 2.27 -15.61
C LYS A 246 -9.11 2.38 -15.65
N PHE A 247 -8.43 1.39 -15.12
CA PHE A 247 -6.97 1.32 -15.05
C PHE A 247 -6.49 0.00 -15.63
N LYS A 248 -5.16 -0.17 -15.66
CA LYS A 248 -4.53 -1.41 -16.12
C LYS A 248 -4.95 -2.63 -15.28
N ASP A 249 -5.14 -2.45 -13.97
CA ASP A 249 -5.49 -3.51 -13.05
C ASP A 249 -6.90 -3.25 -12.50
N ASN A 250 -7.84 -4.16 -12.68
CA ASN A 250 -9.15 -4.10 -12.02
C ASN A 250 -9.00 -4.38 -10.54
N GLN A 251 -9.63 -3.58 -9.69
CA GLN A 251 -9.45 -3.60 -8.24
C GLN A 251 -10.78 -3.63 -7.51
N CYS A 252 -10.91 -4.56 -6.58
CA CYS A 252 -11.96 -4.60 -5.57
C CYS A 252 -11.33 -4.30 -4.20
N LYS A 253 -11.80 -3.27 -3.51
CA LYS A 253 -11.32 -2.83 -2.18
C LYS A 253 -12.48 -2.86 -1.19
N PRO A 254 -12.98 -4.05 -0.84
CA PRO A 254 -14.27 -4.19 -0.15
C PRO A 254 -14.22 -3.77 1.32
N LEU A 255 -13.02 -3.65 1.93
CA LEU A 255 -12.81 -3.13 3.29
C LEU A 255 -12.48 -1.63 3.33
N SER A 256 -12.51 -0.93 2.21
CA SER A 256 -11.98 0.44 2.16
C SER A 256 -12.74 1.47 3.01
N PHE A 257 -13.98 1.19 3.39
CA PHE A 257 -14.78 2.02 4.31
C PHE A 257 -14.75 1.56 5.77
N TRP A 258 -14.02 0.45 6.08
CA TRP A 258 -13.82 -0.02 7.44
C TRP A 258 -12.78 0.84 8.17
N THR A 259 -12.84 0.81 9.51
CA THR A 259 -11.85 1.39 10.42
C THR A 259 -10.98 0.29 11.04
N ASP A 260 -9.91 0.66 11.72
CA ASP A 260 -9.11 -0.28 12.50
C ASP A 260 -9.93 -0.95 13.62
N ASP A 261 -10.87 -0.22 14.23
CA ASP A 261 -11.76 -0.75 15.26
C ASP A 261 -12.69 -1.82 14.71
N ASP A 262 -13.25 -1.62 13.50
CA ASP A 262 -14.07 -2.63 12.83
C ASP A 262 -13.28 -3.93 12.55
N ILE A 263 -12.02 -3.79 12.16
CA ILE A 263 -11.13 -4.94 11.93
C ILE A 263 -10.88 -5.69 13.24
N ASN A 264 -10.59 -4.98 14.32
CA ASN A 264 -10.35 -5.59 15.63
C ASN A 264 -11.62 -6.24 16.19
N GLU A 265 -12.76 -5.57 16.12
CA GLU A 265 -14.07 -6.12 16.52
C GLU A 265 -14.41 -7.40 15.73
N TYR A 266 -14.15 -7.40 14.41
CA TYR A 266 -14.36 -8.59 13.57
C TYR A 266 -13.46 -9.76 14.01
N ILE A 267 -12.19 -9.50 14.25
CA ILE A 267 -11.20 -10.51 14.69
C ILE A 267 -11.65 -11.14 16.01
N GLU A 268 -12.04 -10.32 16.98
CA GLU A 268 -12.51 -10.79 18.28
C GLU A 268 -13.81 -11.59 18.16
N LYS A 269 -14.82 -11.04 17.47
CA LYS A 269 -16.13 -11.64 17.31
C LYS A 269 -16.11 -13.01 16.62
N TYR A 270 -15.28 -13.15 15.59
CA TYR A 270 -15.19 -14.38 14.79
C TYR A 270 -13.98 -15.24 15.14
N ASN A 271 -13.24 -14.89 16.20
CA ASN A 271 -12.02 -15.55 16.64
C ASN A 271 -11.04 -15.81 15.48
N VAL A 272 -10.81 -14.78 14.65
CA VAL A 272 -9.95 -14.89 13.47
C VAL A 272 -8.50 -14.94 13.90
N LYS A 273 -7.78 -16.01 13.56
CA LYS A 273 -6.36 -16.12 13.85
C LYS A 273 -5.57 -15.13 12.99
N ILE A 274 -4.75 -14.32 13.65
CA ILE A 274 -3.83 -13.35 13.03
C ILE A 274 -2.38 -13.70 13.44
N PRO A 275 -1.35 -13.16 12.79
CA PRO A 275 0.05 -13.38 13.19
C PRO A 275 0.32 -13.00 14.64
N ASP A 276 1.11 -13.83 15.33
CA ASP A 276 1.55 -13.59 16.73
C ASP A 276 2.34 -12.29 16.90
N LEU A 277 2.79 -11.69 15.81
CA LEU A 277 3.42 -10.37 15.78
C LEU A 277 2.59 -9.30 16.49
N TYR A 278 1.25 -9.38 16.37
CA TYR A 278 0.35 -8.44 17.03
C TYR A 278 0.29 -8.62 18.56
N ASN A 279 0.65 -9.81 19.06
CA ASN A 279 0.78 -10.09 20.49
C ASN A 279 2.09 -9.50 21.08
N MET A 280 2.98 -8.99 20.22
CA MET A 280 4.22 -8.30 20.60
C MET A 280 4.07 -6.77 20.47
N ASP A 281 2.85 -6.25 20.58
CA ASP A 281 2.49 -4.83 20.43
C ASP A 281 2.86 -4.18 19.09
N TYR A 282 3.07 -4.96 18.03
CA TYR A 282 3.16 -4.40 16.68
C TYR A 282 1.77 -4.00 16.18
N THR A 283 1.62 -2.76 15.79
CA THR A 283 0.35 -2.26 15.24
C THR A 283 0.19 -2.54 13.74
N ARG A 284 1.29 -2.92 13.07
CA ARG A 284 1.31 -3.12 11.61
C ARG A 284 2.20 -4.31 11.25
N ASN A 285 1.68 -5.13 10.34
CA ASN A 285 2.48 -6.15 9.67
C ASN A 285 3.10 -5.53 8.40
N GLY A 286 4.40 -5.23 8.47
CA GLY A 286 5.18 -4.64 7.38
C GLY A 286 6.46 -5.40 7.12
N CYS A 287 7.35 -4.86 6.30
CA CYS A 287 8.70 -5.37 6.16
C CYS A 287 9.55 -4.93 7.35
N MET A 288 10.31 -5.86 7.98
CA MET A 288 11.09 -5.61 9.20
C MET A 288 12.01 -4.39 9.09
N PHE A 289 12.73 -4.27 7.99
CA PHE A 289 13.78 -3.26 7.79
C PHE A 289 13.30 -2.04 7.00
N CYS A 290 11.99 -1.82 6.91
CA CYS A 290 11.44 -0.69 6.15
C CYS A 290 11.61 0.62 6.90
N GLY A 291 12.25 1.62 6.29
CA GLY A 291 12.43 2.96 6.86
C GLY A 291 11.27 3.94 6.58
N PHE A 292 10.21 3.50 5.87
CA PHE A 292 9.06 4.37 5.66
C PHE A 292 8.30 4.63 6.96
N GLY A 293 8.23 5.90 7.34
CA GLY A 293 7.51 6.35 8.52
C GLY A 293 8.31 6.35 9.82
N VAL A 294 9.47 5.69 9.89
CA VAL A 294 10.27 5.57 11.12
C VAL A 294 10.63 6.93 11.74
N HIS A 295 10.90 7.94 10.92
CA HIS A 295 11.20 9.31 11.35
C HIS A 295 10.02 10.05 12.04
N LEU A 296 8.84 9.45 12.06
CA LEU A 296 7.64 9.95 12.76
C LEU A 296 7.38 9.21 14.07
N GLU A 297 8.13 8.15 14.33
CA GLU A 297 8.08 7.39 15.57
C GLU A 297 8.97 8.04 16.63
N ALA A 298 8.66 7.84 17.91
CA ALA A 298 9.49 8.35 18.99
C ALA A 298 10.90 7.73 18.92
N PRO A 299 11.96 8.52 18.97
CA PRO A 299 13.32 8.03 18.74
C PRO A 299 13.71 6.85 19.65
N GLU A 300 13.31 6.92 20.92
CA GLU A 300 13.67 5.94 21.95
C GLU A 300 12.84 4.63 21.89
N SER A 301 11.75 4.62 21.11
CA SER A 301 10.82 3.50 21.01
C SER A 301 10.36 3.23 19.57
N ASN A 302 11.19 3.58 18.60
CA ASN A 302 10.88 3.32 17.20
C ASN A 302 10.90 1.81 16.88
N ARG A 303 10.42 1.44 15.69
CA ARG A 303 10.33 0.02 15.27
C ARG A 303 11.65 -0.72 15.29
N TYR A 304 12.79 -0.07 15.19
CA TYR A 304 14.10 -0.72 15.25
C TYR A 304 14.51 -1.01 16.68
N GLN A 305 14.18 -0.12 17.63
CA GLN A 305 14.35 -0.42 19.06
C GLN A 305 13.46 -1.60 19.45
N LYS A 306 12.22 -1.62 18.99
CA LYS A 306 11.31 -2.75 19.19
C LYS A 306 11.82 -4.05 18.56
N LEU A 307 12.41 -3.96 17.36
CA LEU A 307 13.03 -5.09 16.68
C LEU A 307 14.19 -5.67 17.51
N LYS A 308 14.98 -4.80 18.17
CA LYS A 308 16.07 -5.20 19.07
C LYS A 308 15.58 -6.08 20.22
N GLU A 309 14.47 -5.69 20.82
CA GLU A 309 13.90 -6.40 21.98
C GLU A 309 13.24 -7.71 21.57
N THR A 310 12.46 -7.69 20.48
CA THR A 310 11.63 -8.82 20.08
C THR A 310 12.34 -9.80 19.16
N HIS A 311 13.27 -9.33 18.31
CA HIS A 311 13.95 -10.11 17.28
C HIS A 311 15.45 -9.82 17.23
N PRO A 312 16.21 -10.12 18.29
CA PRO A 312 17.62 -9.72 18.42
C PRO A 312 18.52 -10.23 17.28
N LYS A 313 18.25 -11.42 16.73
CA LYS A 313 19.02 -11.96 15.59
C LYS A 313 18.80 -11.14 14.30
N GLN A 314 17.57 -10.79 14.01
CA GLN A 314 17.20 -9.96 12.86
C GLN A 314 17.72 -8.53 13.03
N TYR A 315 17.67 -8.02 14.26
CA TYR A 315 18.24 -6.72 14.58
C TYR A 315 19.76 -6.68 14.39
N ALA A 316 20.51 -7.70 14.84
CA ALA A 316 21.95 -7.81 14.59
C ALA A 316 22.25 -7.76 13.09
N TYR A 317 21.55 -8.58 12.30
CA TYR A 317 21.68 -8.53 10.84
C TYR A 317 21.35 -7.13 10.25
N PHE A 318 20.32 -6.48 10.79
CA PHE A 318 19.93 -5.12 10.36
C PHE A 318 21.04 -4.10 10.64
N ILE A 319 21.63 -4.12 11.83
CA ILE A 319 22.73 -3.23 12.22
C ILE A 319 23.96 -3.46 11.34
N ASP A 320 24.36 -4.71 11.14
CA ASP A 320 25.54 -5.07 10.34
C ASP A 320 25.42 -4.60 8.89
N ASN A 321 24.21 -4.61 8.32
CA ASN A 321 24.03 -4.29 6.90
C ASN A 321 23.51 -2.86 6.64
N PHE A 322 22.78 -2.26 7.57
CA PHE A 322 22.07 -0.99 7.34
C PHE A 322 22.25 0.05 8.46
N GLY A 323 22.83 -0.31 9.60
CA GLY A 323 22.99 0.60 10.75
C GLY A 323 23.72 1.89 10.40
N GLY A 324 24.78 1.82 9.61
CA GLY A 324 25.50 3.01 9.13
C GLY A 324 24.65 3.95 8.28
N MET A 325 23.68 3.43 7.52
CA MET A 325 22.75 4.26 6.77
C MET A 325 21.76 4.96 7.71
N MET A 326 21.31 4.29 8.77
CA MET A 326 20.36 4.89 9.73
C MET A 326 20.94 6.11 10.41
N LEU A 327 22.22 6.07 10.77
CA LEU A 327 22.94 7.22 11.34
C LEU A 327 22.97 8.40 10.36
N GLN A 328 23.14 8.15 9.05
CA GLN A 328 23.11 9.21 8.02
C GLN A 328 21.73 9.88 7.91
N PHE A 329 20.67 9.20 8.32
CA PHE A 329 19.30 9.68 8.28
C PHE A 329 18.78 10.21 9.63
N ASP A 330 19.67 10.38 10.61
CA ASP A 330 19.35 10.83 11.97
C ASP A 330 18.34 9.88 12.66
N ILE A 331 18.40 8.56 12.38
CA ILE A 331 17.55 7.53 12.99
C ILE A 331 18.36 6.78 14.04
N ILE A 332 17.85 6.78 15.26
CA ILE A 332 18.40 6.00 16.38
C ILE A 332 18.01 4.53 16.19
N VAL A 333 19.00 3.64 16.23
CA VAL A 333 18.86 2.18 16.09
C VAL A 333 19.43 1.44 17.29
#